data_981e6bdbcdfc53e0d78597558e3d400f
#
_entry.id   981e6bdbcdfc53e0d78597558e3d400f
#
_cell.length_a   1.000
_cell.length_b   1.000
_cell.length_c   1.000
_cell.angle_alpha   90.00
_cell.angle_beta   90.00
_cell.angle_gamma   90.00
#
_symmetry.space_group_name_H-M   'P 1'
#
loop_
_entity.id
_entity.type
_entity.pdbx_description
1 polymer ?
#
loop_
_entity_poly.entity_id
_entity_poly.type
_entity_poly.pdbx_seq_one_letter_code
_entity_poly.pdbx_strand_id
1 'polypeptide(L)'
;MKVPLIVQERFCRQSAALMMAGFNLSDVFAYLQVSLPKHAAIWQGIENELANGMAFSDAVARQGLAPILFQQLQLAQVHGDLAKALTIAADYLHLRVRNRQRIVQLLVYPCLLLAMLVVLQIVVVFGVLPALSLPQSNLVVLQLIGLGVVTVIGLLGYCYWHRLSPLKRLLVLQKV
;
A
#
# COMPACT_ATOMS: atom_id res chain seq x y z
N MET A 1 2.59 14.23 5.98
CA MET A 1 1.92 12.93 6.28
C MET A 1 1.45 12.31 4.97
N LYS A 2 1.72 11.03 4.68
CA LYS A 2 1.25 10.41 3.42
C LYS A 2 -0.17 9.89 3.63
N VAL A 3 -1.11 10.39 2.86
CA VAL A 3 -2.50 9.92 2.87
C VAL A 3 -2.56 8.46 2.39
N PRO A 4 -3.24 7.54 3.10
CA PRO A 4 -3.40 6.16 2.64
C PRO A 4 -4.10 6.08 1.27
N LEU A 5 -3.68 5.14 0.41
CA LEU A 5 -4.25 4.98 -0.94
C LEU A 5 -5.77 4.76 -0.94
N ILE A 6 -6.30 4.05 0.08
CA ILE A 6 -7.74 3.84 0.27
C ILE A 6 -8.48 5.17 0.48
N VAL A 7 -7.89 6.09 1.23
CA VAL A 7 -8.50 7.41 1.48
C VAL A 7 -8.48 8.26 0.22
N GLN A 8 -7.40 8.20 -0.55
CA GLN A 8 -7.29 8.90 -1.82
C GLN A 8 -8.27 8.36 -2.87
N GLU A 9 -8.46 7.04 -2.91
CA GLU A 9 -9.48 6.42 -3.78
C GLU A 9 -10.89 6.88 -3.41
N ARG A 10 -11.23 6.89 -2.10
CA ARG A 10 -12.53 7.38 -1.63
C ARG A 10 -12.73 8.86 -1.96
N PHE A 11 -11.70 9.68 -1.74
CA PHE A 11 -11.70 11.09 -2.12
C PHE A 11 -12.06 11.25 -3.60
N CYS A 12 -11.33 10.60 -4.50
CA CYS A 12 -11.56 10.72 -5.94
C CYS A 12 -12.96 10.26 -6.33
N ARG A 13 -13.41 9.13 -5.80
CA ARG A 13 -14.73 8.55 -6.11
C ARG A 13 -15.88 9.43 -5.64
N GLN A 14 -15.81 9.91 -4.39
CA GLN A 14 -16.84 10.78 -3.83
C GLN A 14 -16.88 12.13 -4.52
N SER A 15 -15.70 12.73 -4.76
CA SER A 15 -15.61 14.00 -5.50
C SER A 15 -16.17 13.89 -6.92
N ALA A 16 -15.81 12.81 -7.65
CA ALA A 16 -16.34 12.58 -8.99
C ALA A 16 -17.87 12.44 -8.98
N ALA A 17 -18.42 11.65 -8.05
CA ALA A 17 -19.86 11.42 -7.94
C ALA A 17 -20.63 12.73 -7.64
N LEU A 18 -20.14 13.54 -6.72
CA LEU A 18 -20.77 14.82 -6.38
C LEU A 18 -20.70 15.81 -7.53
N MET A 19 -19.56 15.90 -8.22
CA MET A 19 -19.41 16.77 -9.37
C MET A 19 -20.30 16.34 -10.56
N MET A 20 -20.46 15.03 -10.78
CA MET A 20 -21.41 14.49 -11.77
C MET A 20 -22.87 14.80 -11.40
N ALA A 21 -23.17 14.90 -10.10
CA ALA A 21 -24.49 15.32 -9.60
C ALA A 21 -24.71 16.85 -9.66
N GLY A 22 -23.71 17.62 -10.15
CA GLY A 22 -23.81 19.06 -10.34
C GLY A 22 -23.36 19.91 -9.14
N PHE A 23 -22.79 19.30 -8.10
CA PHE A 23 -22.20 20.05 -6.98
C PHE A 23 -20.90 20.74 -7.40
N ASN A 24 -20.68 21.93 -6.86
CA ASN A 24 -19.44 22.65 -7.08
C ASN A 24 -18.30 22.10 -6.21
N LEU A 25 -17.07 22.49 -6.52
CA LEU A 25 -15.89 21.95 -5.86
C LEU A 25 -15.82 22.33 -4.34
N SER A 26 -16.37 23.48 -3.95
CA SER A 26 -16.44 23.89 -2.55
C SER A 26 -17.38 22.99 -1.74
N ASP A 27 -18.56 22.66 -2.30
CA ASP A 27 -19.51 21.73 -1.65
C ASP A 27 -18.91 20.33 -1.49
N VAL A 28 -18.11 19.90 -2.48
CA VAL A 28 -17.37 18.63 -2.41
C VAL A 28 -16.40 18.63 -1.23
N PHE A 29 -15.64 19.71 -1.00
CA PHE A 29 -14.72 19.79 0.13
C PHE A 29 -15.46 19.87 1.48
N ALA A 30 -16.56 20.60 1.57
CA ALA A 30 -17.38 20.65 2.76
C ALA A 30 -17.91 19.24 3.13
N TYR A 31 -18.38 18.47 2.14
CA TYR A 31 -18.79 17.08 2.34
C TYR A 31 -17.65 16.18 2.78
N LEU A 32 -16.46 16.31 2.18
CA LEU A 32 -15.29 15.48 2.49
C LEU A 32 -14.76 15.72 3.90
N GLN A 33 -14.84 16.93 4.42
CA GLN A 33 -14.46 17.25 5.80
C GLN A 33 -15.33 16.50 6.80
N VAL A 34 -16.61 16.35 6.52
CA VAL A 34 -17.55 15.59 7.34
C VAL A 34 -17.41 14.07 7.14
N SER A 35 -17.27 13.63 5.89
CA SER A 35 -17.19 12.21 5.52
C SER A 35 -15.87 11.54 5.91
N LEU A 36 -14.77 12.31 5.90
CA LEU A 36 -13.40 11.84 6.20
C LEU A 36 -12.72 12.70 7.29
N PRO A 37 -13.25 12.76 8.52
CA PRO A 37 -12.82 13.70 9.55
C PRO A 37 -11.36 13.52 9.98
N LYS A 38 -10.80 12.30 9.90
CA LYS A 38 -9.39 12.02 10.22
C LYS A 38 -8.40 12.75 9.29
N HIS A 39 -8.86 13.19 8.14
CA HIS A 39 -8.06 13.88 7.12
C HIS A 39 -8.61 15.26 6.78
N ALA A 40 -9.53 15.80 7.59
CA ALA A 40 -10.17 17.09 7.36
C ALA A 40 -9.16 18.22 7.12
N ALA A 41 -8.06 18.26 7.87
CA ALA A 41 -7.01 19.27 7.70
C ALA A 41 -6.38 19.28 6.30
N ILE A 42 -6.34 18.12 5.60
CA ILE A 42 -5.82 18.02 4.23
C ILE A 42 -6.82 18.62 3.25
N TRP A 43 -8.11 18.32 3.43
CA TRP A 43 -9.17 18.85 2.57
C TRP A 43 -9.32 20.37 2.74
N GLN A 44 -9.25 20.87 3.97
CA GLN A 44 -9.19 22.30 4.27
C GLN A 44 -7.96 22.96 3.66
N GLY A 45 -6.79 22.31 3.71
CA GLY A 45 -5.57 22.80 3.08
C GLY A 45 -5.73 22.98 1.58
N ILE A 46 -6.32 22.00 0.88
CA ILE A 46 -6.60 22.08 -0.57
C ILE A 46 -7.60 23.20 -0.86
N GLU A 47 -8.68 23.30 -0.08
CA GLU A 47 -9.72 24.32 -0.25
C GLU A 47 -9.13 25.72 -0.08
N ASN A 48 -8.29 25.96 0.94
CA ASN A 48 -7.63 27.23 1.16
C ASN A 48 -6.67 27.62 0.02
N GLU A 49 -5.92 26.65 -0.52
CA GLU A 49 -5.02 26.87 -1.65
C GLU A 49 -5.81 27.23 -2.92
N LEU A 50 -6.96 26.60 -3.13
CA LEU A 50 -7.89 26.94 -4.22
C LEU A 50 -8.49 28.34 -4.06
N ALA A 51 -8.88 28.71 -2.83
CA ALA A 51 -9.39 30.03 -2.52
C ALA A 51 -8.33 31.13 -2.76
N ASN A 52 -7.06 30.81 -2.62
CA ASN A 52 -5.92 31.67 -2.95
C ASN A 52 -5.58 31.69 -4.47
N GLY A 53 -6.40 31.08 -5.31
CA GLY A 53 -6.21 31.07 -6.77
C GLY A 53 -5.23 30.02 -7.29
N MET A 54 -4.79 29.08 -6.45
CA MET A 54 -3.92 27.99 -6.91
C MET A 54 -4.69 26.99 -7.76
N ALA A 55 -4.03 26.44 -8.79
CA ALA A 55 -4.60 25.39 -9.60
C ALA A 55 -4.88 24.12 -8.78
N PHE A 56 -5.98 23.45 -9.04
CA PHE A 56 -6.39 22.26 -8.26
C PHE A 56 -5.35 21.13 -8.32
N SER A 57 -4.70 20.93 -9.47
CA SER A 57 -3.60 19.97 -9.61
C SER A 57 -2.46 20.26 -8.61
N ASP A 58 -2.07 21.52 -8.48
CA ASP A 58 -0.95 21.94 -7.64
C ASP A 58 -1.29 21.87 -6.15
N ALA A 59 -2.51 22.27 -5.79
CA ALA A 59 -3.02 22.14 -4.42
C ALA A 59 -3.02 20.68 -3.96
N VAL A 60 -3.48 19.75 -4.81
CA VAL A 60 -3.46 18.30 -4.55
C VAL A 60 -2.03 17.77 -4.43
N ALA A 61 -1.10 18.24 -5.27
CA ALA A 61 0.30 17.82 -5.23
C ALA A 61 1.00 18.26 -3.94
N ARG A 62 0.76 19.50 -3.48
CA ARG A 62 1.32 20.02 -2.22
C ARG A 62 0.90 19.22 -1.00
N GLN A 63 -0.33 18.77 -0.95
CA GLN A 63 -0.85 17.91 0.13
C GLN A 63 -0.32 16.47 0.09
N GLY A 64 0.54 16.14 -0.88
CA GLY A 64 1.24 14.86 -0.95
C GLY A 64 0.35 13.69 -1.37
N LEU A 65 -0.72 13.93 -2.12
CA LEU A 65 -1.53 12.90 -2.74
C LEU A 65 -0.76 12.20 -3.88
N ALA A 66 -1.32 11.11 -4.39
CA ALA A 66 -0.64 10.29 -5.40
C ALA A 66 -0.34 11.07 -6.69
N PRO A 67 0.86 10.88 -7.31
CA PRO A 67 1.25 11.62 -8.53
C PRO A 67 0.27 11.46 -9.70
N ILE A 68 -0.45 10.35 -9.76
CA ILE A 68 -1.47 10.12 -10.78
C ILE A 68 -2.61 11.15 -10.69
N LEU A 69 -2.97 11.57 -9.48
CA LEU A 69 -3.97 12.61 -9.26
C LEU A 69 -3.53 13.93 -9.90
N PHE A 70 -2.29 14.35 -9.64
CA PHE A 70 -1.72 15.55 -10.25
C PHE A 70 -1.82 15.49 -11.79
N GLN A 71 -1.36 14.38 -12.40
CA GLN A 71 -1.36 14.21 -13.85
C GLN A 71 -2.77 14.26 -14.44
N GLN A 72 -3.74 13.56 -13.83
CA GLN A 72 -5.11 13.53 -14.32
C GLN A 72 -5.81 14.90 -14.17
N LEU A 73 -5.58 15.58 -13.05
CA LEU A 73 -6.14 16.90 -12.81
C LEU A 73 -5.52 17.97 -13.73
N GLN A 74 -4.22 17.89 -14.00
CA GLN A 74 -3.57 18.78 -14.96
C GLN A 74 -4.15 18.60 -16.37
N LEU A 75 -4.40 17.37 -16.79
CA LEU A 75 -5.03 17.07 -18.06
C LEU A 75 -6.50 17.60 -18.11
N ALA A 76 -7.22 17.47 -17.00
CA ALA A 76 -8.58 17.94 -16.88
C ALA A 76 -8.70 19.47 -16.97
N GLN A 77 -7.69 20.21 -16.51
CA GLN A 77 -7.67 21.67 -16.64
C GLN A 77 -7.65 22.13 -18.11
N VAL A 78 -7.06 21.34 -19.00
CA VAL A 78 -7.03 21.60 -20.44
C VAL A 78 -8.35 21.22 -21.12
N HIS A 79 -8.96 20.11 -20.69
CA HIS A 79 -10.16 19.55 -21.32
C HIS A 79 -11.48 19.92 -20.65
N GLY A 80 -11.44 20.53 -19.47
CA GLY A 80 -12.62 21.01 -18.74
C GLY A 80 -13.44 19.94 -18.02
N ASP A 81 -13.07 18.66 -18.10
CA ASP A 81 -13.84 17.55 -17.50
C ASP A 81 -13.16 17.00 -16.23
N LEU A 82 -13.31 17.74 -15.14
CA LEU A 82 -12.73 17.40 -13.85
C LEU A 82 -13.35 16.13 -13.23
N ALA A 83 -14.65 15.93 -13.40
CA ALA A 83 -15.35 14.76 -12.87
C ALA A 83 -14.84 13.46 -13.50
N LYS A 84 -14.63 13.47 -14.81
CA LYS A 84 -14.06 12.32 -15.54
C LYS A 84 -12.62 12.04 -15.13
N ALA A 85 -11.80 13.07 -14.96
CA ALA A 85 -10.41 12.90 -14.50
C ALA A 85 -10.33 12.27 -13.10
N LEU A 86 -11.19 12.70 -12.18
CA LEU A 86 -11.31 12.12 -10.85
C LEU A 86 -11.80 10.67 -10.89
N THR A 87 -12.71 10.34 -11.81
CA THR A 87 -13.17 8.95 -12.00
C THR A 87 -12.03 8.05 -12.46
N ILE A 88 -11.26 8.47 -13.47
CA ILE A 88 -10.08 7.72 -13.96
C ILE A 88 -9.04 7.53 -12.84
N ALA A 89 -8.79 8.58 -12.08
CA ALA A 89 -7.87 8.50 -10.93
C ALA A 89 -8.39 7.55 -9.85
N ALA A 90 -9.70 7.56 -9.56
CA ALA A 90 -10.33 6.65 -8.60
C ALA A 90 -10.18 5.19 -9.03
N ASP A 91 -10.44 4.87 -10.28
CA ASP A 91 -10.34 3.52 -10.83
C ASP A 91 -8.89 3.01 -10.80
N TYR A 92 -7.93 3.84 -11.16
CA TYR A 92 -6.52 3.50 -11.05
C TYR A 92 -6.10 3.19 -9.60
N LEU A 93 -6.52 4.04 -8.66
CA LEU A 93 -6.23 3.84 -7.23
C LEU A 93 -6.93 2.59 -6.69
N HIS A 94 -8.17 2.32 -7.11
CA HIS A 94 -8.89 1.11 -6.77
C HIS A 94 -8.14 -0.16 -7.20
N LEU A 95 -7.68 -0.21 -8.44
CA LEU A 95 -6.87 -1.32 -8.94
C LEU A 95 -5.59 -1.52 -8.12
N ARG A 96 -4.91 -0.44 -7.75
CA ARG A 96 -3.72 -0.51 -6.88
C ARG A 96 -4.02 -1.06 -5.49
N VAL A 97 -5.10 -0.62 -4.88
CA VAL A 97 -5.55 -1.12 -3.57
C VAL A 97 -5.88 -2.60 -3.65
N ARG A 98 -6.67 -3.00 -4.64
CA ARG A 98 -7.08 -4.39 -4.88
C ARG A 98 -5.90 -5.32 -5.17
N ASN A 99 -4.98 -4.89 -6.02
CA ASN A 99 -3.79 -5.68 -6.33
C ASN A 99 -2.91 -5.91 -5.09
N ARG A 100 -2.76 -4.89 -4.23
CA ARG A 100 -2.03 -5.04 -2.98
C ARG A 100 -2.68 -6.06 -2.04
N GLN A 101 -4.01 -6.06 -1.93
CA GLN A 101 -4.74 -7.04 -1.12
C GLN A 101 -4.57 -8.47 -1.65
N ARG A 102 -4.64 -8.66 -2.96
CA ARG A 102 -4.42 -9.97 -3.59
C ARG A 102 -3.01 -10.51 -3.33
N ILE A 103 -1.98 -9.67 -3.43
CA ILE A 103 -0.60 -10.09 -3.16
C ILE A 103 -0.46 -10.56 -1.70
N VAL A 104 -1.05 -9.85 -0.74
CA VAL A 104 -1.02 -10.26 0.67
C VAL A 104 -1.73 -11.61 0.87
N GLN A 105 -2.89 -11.82 0.25
CA GLN A 105 -3.62 -13.08 0.32
C GLN A 105 -2.83 -14.25 -0.27
N LEU A 106 -2.14 -14.04 -1.39
CA LEU A 106 -1.30 -15.07 -2.01
C LEU A 106 -0.09 -15.44 -1.15
N LEU A 107 0.41 -14.51 -0.33
CA LEU A 107 1.53 -14.75 0.58
C LEU A 107 1.14 -15.57 1.83
N VAL A 108 -0.14 -15.63 2.18
CA VAL A 108 -0.62 -16.42 3.33
C VAL A 108 -0.33 -17.90 3.15
N TYR A 109 -0.55 -18.44 1.94
CA TYR A 109 -0.33 -19.86 1.65
C TYR A 109 1.14 -20.31 1.85
N PRO A 110 2.15 -19.67 1.21
CA PRO A 110 3.54 -20.03 1.46
C PRO A 110 3.98 -19.79 2.91
N CYS A 111 3.48 -18.75 3.58
CA CYS A 111 3.75 -18.55 5.01
C CYS A 111 3.22 -19.71 5.86
N LEU A 112 2.03 -20.22 5.57
CA LEU A 112 1.44 -21.33 6.31
C LEU A 112 2.21 -22.62 6.08
N LEU A 113 2.62 -22.91 4.82
CA LEU A 113 3.47 -24.05 4.51
C LEU A 113 4.82 -24.00 5.23
N LEU A 114 5.45 -22.82 5.25
CA LEU A 114 6.71 -22.62 5.96
C LEU A 114 6.55 -22.82 7.48
N ALA A 115 5.48 -22.30 8.07
CA ALA A 115 5.16 -22.49 9.47
C ALA A 115 4.98 -23.98 9.81
N MET A 116 4.25 -24.72 8.96
CA MET A 116 4.04 -26.17 9.15
C MET A 116 5.34 -26.94 9.01
N LEU A 117 6.23 -26.57 8.08
CA LEU A 117 7.54 -27.17 7.92
C LEU A 117 8.41 -26.96 9.17
N VAL A 118 8.39 -25.74 9.75
CA VAL A 118 9.12 -25.44 10.98
C VAL A 118 8.58 -26.26 12.16
N VAL A 119 7.27 -26.39 12.28
CA VAL A 119 6.65 -27.23 13.32
C VAL A 119 7.07 -28.70 13.17
N LEU A 120 7.01 -29.24 11.94
CA LEU A 120 7.45 -30.60 11.65
C LEU A 120 8.93 -30.80 12.03
N GLN A 121 9.79 -29.86 11.69
CA GLN A 121 11.21 -29.88 12.04
C GLN A 121 11.42 -29.95 13.55
N ILE A 122 10.68 -29.15 14.32
CA ILE A 122 10.74 -29.17 15.79
C ILE A 122 10.32 -30.55 16.33
N VAL A 123 9.22 -31.10 15.83
CA VAL A 123 8.73 -32.43 16.26
C VAL A 123 9.75 -33.52 15.97
N VAL A 124 10.38 -33.51 14.79
CA VAL A 124 11.41 -34.48 14.42
C VAL A 124 12.63 -34.35 15.31
N VAL A 125 13.14 -33.12 15.52
CA VAL A 125 14.36 -32.89 16.30
C VAL A 125 14.17 -33.24 17.79
N PHE A 126 13.05 -32.88 18.39
CA PHE A 126 12.82 -33.09 19.84
C PHE A 126 12.08 -34.37 20.16
N GLY A 127 11.29 -34.93 19.24
CA GLY A 127 10.47 -36.11 19.49
C GLY A 127 11.07 -37.40 18.94
N VAL A 128 11.54 -37.40 17.70
CA VAL A 128 11.93 -38.63 16.98
C VAL A 128 13.42 -38.97 17.15
N LEU A 129 14.28 -37.94 17.05
CA LEU A 129 15.75 -38.16 17.13
C LEU A 129 16.23 -38.75 18.46
N PRO A 130 15.76 -38.32 19.63
CA PRO A 130 16.20 -38.93 20.89
C PRO A 130 15.76 -40.39 21.03
N ALA A 131 14.64 -40.78 20.37
CA ALA A 131 14.13 -42.14 20.42
C ALA A 131 14.91 -43.15 19.55
N LEU A 132 15.67 -42.66 18.56
CA LEU A 132 16.37 -43.52 17.58
C LEU A 132 17.81 -43.88 17.93
N SER A 133 18.37 -43.40 19.08
CA SER A 133 19.73 -43.69 19.56
C SER A 133 20.83 -43.59 18.49
N LEU A 134 20.68 -42.68 17.52
CA LEU A 134 21.60 -42.50 16.39
C LEU A 134 22.94 -41.89 16.85
N PRO A 135 24.07 -42.24 16.20
CA PRO A 135 25.38 -41.69 16.54
C PRO A 135 25.36 -40.14 16.42
N GLN A 136 25.91 -39.50 17.44
CA GLN A 136 25.84 -38.03 17.66
C GLN A 136 26.30 -37.17 16.46
N SER A 137 27.19 -37.69 15.61
CA SER A 137 27.71 -36.97 14.45
C SER A 137 26.64 -36.67 13.37
N ASN A 138 25.73 -37.62 13.12
CA ASN A 138 24.69 -37.46 12.11
C ASN A 138 23.53 -36.56 12.58
N LEU A 139 23.30 -36.52 13.90
CA LEU A 139 22.30 -35.67 14.51
C LEU A 139 22.68 -34.18 14.40
N VAL A 140 23.97 -33.88 14.61
CA VAL A 140 24.48 -32.49 14.48
C VAL A 140 24.36 -31.98 13.03
N VAL A 141 24.67 -32.82 12.05
CA VAL A 141 24.56 -32.46 10.63
C VAL A 141 23.09 -32.18 10.24
N LEU A 142 22.17 -33.04 10.69
CA LEU A 142 20.74 -32.88 10.38
C LEU A 142 20.16 -31.60 11.05
N GLN A 143 20.61 -31.31 12.26
CA GLN A 143 20.24 -30.10 13.01
C GLN A 143 20.79 -28.83 12.37
N LEU A 144 22.05 -28.88 11.88
CA LEU A 144 22.65 -27.76 11.13
C LEU A 144 21.94 -27.47 9.79
N ILE A 145 21.54 -28.52 9.07
CA ILE A 145 20.78 -28.36 7.81
C ILE A 145 19.41 -27.74 8.10
N GLY A 146 18.71 -28.20 9.14
CA GLY A 146 17.43 -27.63 9.53
C GLY A 146 17.52 -26.15 9.93
N LEU A 147 18.52 -25.82 10.74
CA LEU A 147 18.78 -24.43 11.15
C LEU A 147 19.18 -23.56 9.92
N GLY A 148 19.97 -24.10 9.00
CA GLY A 148 20.36 -23.44 7.75
C GLY A 148 19.16 -23.10 6.86
N VAL A 149 18.24 -24.03 6.71
CA VAL A 149 17.00 -23.80 5.92
C VAL A 149 16.14 -22.72 6.55
N VAL A 150 15.93 -22.74 7.88
CA VAL A 150 15.15 -21.73 8.59
C VAL A 150 15.78 -20.33 8.49
N THR A 151 17.12 -20.24 8.61
CA THR A 151 17.84 -18.96 8.47
C THR A 151 17.81 -18.43 7.06
N VAL A 152 17.94 -19.28 6.03
CA VAL A 152 17.83 -18.86 4.62
C VAL A 152 16.42 -18.35 4.31
N ILE A 153 15.38 -19.01 4.80
CA ILE A 153 13.99 -18.57 4.60
C ILE A 153 13.73 -17.27 5.36
N GLY A 154 14.23 -17.14 6.59
CA GLY A 154 14.14 -15.90 7.38
C GLY A 154 14.85 -14.73 6.69
N LEU A 155 16.05 -14.95 6.13
CA LEU A 155 16.81 -13.97 5.37
C LEU A 155 16.11 -13.57 4.05
N LEU A 156 15.56 -14.53 3.33
CA LEU A 156 14.78 -14.26 2.12
C LEU A 156 13.52 -13.45 2.44
N GLY A 157 12.81 -13.78 3.51
CA GLY A 157 11.66 -13.01 4.00
C GLY A 157 12.06 -11.60 4.44
N TYR A 158 13.17 -11.45 5.16
CA TYR A 158 13.71 -10.17 5.58
C TYR A 158 14.23 -9.34 4.40
N CYS A 159 14.95 -9.92 3.45
CA CYS A 159 15.39 -9.26 2.22
C CYS A 159 14.22 -8.83 1.35
N TYR A 160 13.19 -9.67 1.25
CA TYR A 160 11.97 -9.32 0.52
C TYR A 160 11.21 -8.17 1.21
N TRP A 161 11.11 -8.20 2.53
CA TRP A 161 10.53 -7.10 3.32
C TRP A 161 11.35 -5.82 3.22
N HIS A 162 12.67 -5.93 3.29
CA HIS A 162 13.59 -4.79 3.20
C HIS A 162 13.67 -4.23 1.78
N ARG A 163 13.53 -5.07 0.75
CA ARG A 163 13.51 -4.64 -0.66
C ARG A 163 12.21 -3.93 -1.05
N LEU A 164 11.12 -4.20 -0.35
CA LEU A 164 9.86 -3.43 -0.49
C LEU A 164 9.96 -2.02 0.13
N SER A 165 10.88 -1.79 1.07
CA SER A 165 11.11 -0.48 1.65
C SER A 165 11.90 0.50 0.75
N PRO A 166 12.92 0.08 -0.05
CA PRO A 166 13.64 1.01 -0.92
C PRO A 166 12.86 1.39 -2.18
N LEU A 167 11.96 0.54 -2.69
CA LEU A 167 11.04 0.93 -3.79
C LEU A 167 10.16 2.12 -3.41
N LYS A 168 9.87 2.31 -2.12
CA LYS A 168 9.25 3.54 -1.62
C LYS A 168 10.20 4.74 -1.64
N ARG A 169 11.51 4.51 -1.50
CA ARG A 169 12.53 5.59 -1.57
C ARG A 169 12.85 6.00 -3.00
N LEU A 170 12.88 5.06 -3.95
CA LEU A 170 13.12 5.37 -5.36
C LEU A 170 11.98 6.15 -6.00
N LEU A 171 10.73 5.91 -5.58
CA LEU A 171 9.57 6.73 -5.98
C LEU A 171 9.59 8.14 -5.38
N VAL A 172 10.38 8.37 -4.34
CA VAL A 172 10.57 9.71 -3.75
C VAL A 172 11.72 10.46 -4.42
N LEU A 173 12.73 9.75 -4.95
CA LEU A 173 13.88 10.36 -5.63
C LEU A 173 13.63 10.69 -7.11
N GLN A 174 12.57 10.13 -7.72
CA GLN A 174 12.14 10.51 -9.08
C GLN A 174 11.27 11.79 -9.09
N LYS A 175 11.31 12.56 -7.99
CA LYS A 175 10.58 13.81 -7.79
C LYS A 175 11.55 14.98 -7.53
N VAL A 176 12.60 15.07 -8.35
CA VAL A 176 13.39 16.29 -8.55
C VAL A 176 13.27 16.69 -10.00
#